data_fa864cb4cc36c43b88cb50e97be02334
#
_entry.id   fa864cb4cc36c43b88cb50e97be02334
#
_cell.length_a   1.000
_cell.length_b   1.000
_cell.length_c   1.000
_cell.angle_alpha   90.00
_cell.angle_beta   90.00
_cell.angle_gamma   90.00
#
_symmetry.space_group_name_H-M   'P 1'
#
loop_
_entity.id
_entity.type
_entity.pdbx_description
1 polymer ?
#
loop_
_entity_poly.entity_id
_entity_poly.type
_entity_poly.pdbx_seq_one_letter_code
_entity_poly.pdbx_strand_id
1 'polypeptide(L)'
;MLTLVAEPAGLLPAREQMALSLGWHIILAAFGVAFPAMIFVVHRRGLRGDETALRLAKRWSKVAAVLFAIGAVSGTVLSFEMGLLWPGLMGRFGDVLGLPFAFEGLSFFTEAI
;
A
#
# COMPACT_ATOMS: atom_id res chain seq x y z
N MET A 1 30.44 9.15 -28.79
CA MET A 1 30.97 7.95 -28.11
C MET A 1 30.10 7.72 -26.87
N LEU A 2 29.07 6.89 -27.02
CA LEU A 2 28.21 6.48 -25.88
C LEU A 2 29.07 5.53 -25.04
N THR A 3 29.63 6.02 -23.96
CA THR A 3 30.13 5.16 -22.90
C THR A 3 28.91 4.39 -22.35
N LEU A 4 28.79 3.13 -22.74
CA LEU A 4 27.97 2.16 -22.03
C LEU A 4 28.49 2.13 -20.59
N VAL A 5 27.90 2.97 -19.74
CA VAL A 5 28.11 2.87 -18.30
C VAL A 5 27.57 1.50 -17.93
N ALA A 6 28.46 0.57 -17.62
CA ALA A 6 28.07 -0.74 -17.15
C ALA A 6 27.13 -0.53 -15.96
N GLU A 7 25.92 -1.04 -16.05
CA GLU A 7 24.98 -0.95 -14.93
C GLU A 7 25.61 -1.62 -13.70
N PRO A 8 25.51 -0.99 -12.50
CA PRO A 8 26.06 -1.59 -11.29
C PRO A 8 25.51 -3.00 -11.09
N ALA A 9 26.40 -3.92 -10.73
CA ALA A 9 26.01 -5.29 -10.45
C ALA A 9 24.91 -5.29 -9.39
N GLY A 10 23.76 -5.95 -9.70
CA GLY A 10 22.60 -6.00 -8.81
C GLY A 10 21.50 -4.96 -9.08
N LEU A 11 21.68 -4.02 -10.02
CA LEU A 11 20.64 -3.03 -10.33
C LEU A 11 19.38 -3.70 -10.95
N LEU A 12 19.57 -4.67 -11.85
CA LEU A 12 18.45 -5.37 -12.48
C LEU A 12 17.62 -6.16 -11.46
N PRO A 13 18.21 -7.03 -10.61
CA PRO A 13 17.47 -7.70 -9.55
C PRO A 13 16.76 -6.72 -8.59
N ALA A 14 17.39 -5.61 -8.24
CA ALA A 14 16.79 -4.59 -7.38
C ALA A 14 15.55 -3.96 -8.02
N ARG A 15 15.59 -3.67 -9.32
CA ARG A 15 14.44 -3.16 -10.09
C ARG A 15 13.32 -4.18 -10.20
N GLU A 16 13.64 -5.44 -10.47
CA GLU A 16 12.65 -6.53 -10.57
C GLU A 16 11.94 -6.74 -9.24
N GLN A 17 12.68 -6.79 -8.14
CA GLN A 17 12.11 -6.92 -6.80
C GLN A 17 11.22 -5.73 -6.45
N MET A 18 11.67 -4.51 -6.68
CA MET A 18 10.88 -3.29 -6.43
C MET A 18 9.63 -3.26 -7.30
N ALA A 19 9.71 -3.65 -8.57
CA ALA A 19 8.56 -3.70 -9.46
C ALA A 19 7.50 -4.71 -8.98
N LEU A 20 7.94 -5.87 -8.50
CA LEU A 20 7.05 -6.89 -7.94
C LEU A 20 6.38 -6.41 -6.66
N SER A 21 7.16 -5.91 -5.70
CA SER A 21 6.66 -5.44 -4.40
C SER A 21 5.73 -4.24 -4.55
N LEU A 22 6.11 -3.27 -5.35
CA LEU A 22 5.31 -2.08 -5.63
C LEU A 22 4.03 -2.43 -6.37
N GLY A 23 4.10 -3.27 -7.41
CA GLY A 23 2.93 -3.71 -8.18
C GLY A 23 1.93 -4.45 -7.30
N TRP A 24 2.40 -5.34 -6.46
CA TRP A 24 1.57 -6.04 -5.48
C TRP A 24 0.92 -5.09 -4.49
N HIS A 25 1.72 -4.20 -3.91
CA HIS A 25 1.24 -3.22 -2.93
C HIS A 25 0.21 -2.25 -3.51
N ILE A 26 0.41 -1.76 -4.73
CA ILE A 26 -0.54 -0.84 -5.39
C ILE A 26 -1.91 -1.48 -5.57
N ILE A 27 -1.98 -2.76 -5.93
CA ILE A 27 -3.25 -3.49 -6.05
C ILE A 27 -3.96 -3.51 -4.69
N LEU A 28 -3.25 -3.88 -3.62
CA LEU A 28 -3.82 -3.93 -2.27
C LEU A 28 -4.24 -2.54 -1.78
N ALA A 29 -3.44 -1.51 -2.03
CA ALA A 29 -3.74 -0.14 -1.66
C ALA A 29 -4.99 0.40 -2.38
N ALA A 30 -5.17 0.09 -3.67
CA ALA A 30 -6.37 0.46 -4.41
C ALA A 30 -7.64 -0.14 -3.78
N PHE A 31 -7.60 -1.40 -3.39
CA PHE A 31 -8.68 -2.03 -2.63
C PHE A 31 -8.86 -1.40 -1.25
N GLY A 32 -7.78 -1.11 -0.54
CA GLY A 32 -7.80 -0.47 0.77
C GLY A 32 -8.49 0.90 0.76
N VAL A 33 -8.35 1.65 -0.31
CA VAL A 33 -9.04 2.95 -0.49
C VAL A 33 -10.49 2.78 -0.93
N ALA A 34 -10.76 1.89 -1.88
CA ALA A 34 -12.09 1.74 -2.48
C ALA A 34 -13.08 0.98 -1.59
N PHE A 35 -12.66 -0.09 -0.94
CA PHE A 35 -13.55 -0.96 -0.15
C PHE A 35 -14.22 -0.24 1.02
N PRO A 36 -13.54 0.54 1.86
CA PRO A 36 -14.19 1.27 2.96
C PRO A 36 -15.31 2.19 2.48
N ALA A 37 -15.11 2.90 1.38
CA ALA A 37 -16.13 3.77 0.79
C ALA A 37 -17.36 2.97 0.32
N MET A 38 -17.13 1.85 -0.36
CA MET A 38 -18.21 0.96 -0.80
C MET A 38 -18.96 0.34 0.39
N ILE A 39 -18.22 -0.14 1.39
CA ILE A 39 -18.80 -0.70 2.62
C ILE A 39 -19.65 0.33 3.34
N PHE A 40 -19.17 1.56 3.45
CA PHE A 40 -19.91 2.66 4.06
C PHE A 40 -21.27 2.88 3.39
N VAL A 41 -21.32 2.95 2.06
CA VAL A 41 -22.56 3.14 1.30
C VAL A 41 -23.52 1.96 1.51
N VAL A 42 -23.03 0.73 1.42
CA VAL A 42 -23.84 -0.48 1.59
C VAL A 42 -24.34 -0.61 3.03
N HIS A 43 -23.46 -0.33 4.02
CA HIS A 43 -23.83 -0.35 5.43
C HIS A 43 -24.92 0.69 5.76
N ARG A 44 -24.80 1.90 5.19
CA ARG A 44 -25.82 2.95 5.37
C ARG A 44 -27.19 2.55 4.79
N ARG A 45 -27.21 1.80 3.67
CA ARG A 45 -28.46 1.20 3.16
C ARG A 45 -29.02 0.15 4.12
N GLY A 46 -28.14 -0.68 4.66
CA GLY A 46 -28.53 -1.68 5.66
C GLY A 46 -29.18 -1.09 6.90
N LEU A 47 -28.66 0.05 7.39
CA LEU A 47 -29.24 0.76 8.55
C LEU A 47 -30.62 1.38 8.25
N ARG A 48 -30.99 1.52 6.98
CA ARG A 48 -32.31 2.02 6.56
C ARG A 48 -33.33 0.91 6.35
N GLY A 49 -32.99 -0.33 6.75
CA GLY A 49 -33.91 -1.48 6.72
C GLY A 49 -33.61 -2.53 5.65
N ASP A 50 -32.54 -2.37 4.86
CA ASP A 50 -32.11 -3.40 3.90
C ASP A 50 -31.20 -4.43 4.59
N GLU A 51 -31.81 -5.51 5.10
CA GLU A 51 -31.07 -6.58 5.79
C GLU A 51 -30.03 -7.26 4.89
N THR A 52 -30.26 -7.33 3.59
CA THR A 52 -29.33 -7.93 2.62
C THR A 52 -28.09 -7.06 2.50
N ALA A 53 -28.27 -5.75 2.42
CA ALA A 53 -27.17 -4.79 2.41
C ALA A 53 -26.37 -4.84 3.74
N LEU A 54 -27.05 -4.98 4.88
CA LEU A 54 -26.36 -5.10 6.16
C LEU A 54 -25.49 -6.36 6.25
N ARG A 55 -26.02 -7.49 5.80
CA ARG A 55 -25.25 -8.76 5.74
C ARG A 55 -24.06 -8.66 4.79
N LEU A 56 -24.24 -8.01 3.64
CA LEU A 56 -23.19 -7.80 2.67
C LEU A 56 -22.07 -6.92 3.23
N ALA A 57 -22.42 -5.79 3.87
CA ALA A 57 -21.47 -4.91 4.52
C ALA A 57 -20.62 -5.64 5.57
N LYS A 58 -21.24 -6.47 6.41
CA LYS A 58 -20.52 -7.28 7.41
C LYS A 58 -19.55 -8.28 6.80
N ARG A 59 -19.90 -8.91 5.68
CA ARG A 59 -19.00 -9.83 4.95
C ARG A 59 -17.84 -9.08 4.32
N TRP A 60 -18.12 -7.98 3.66
CA TRP A 60 -17.10 -7.16 3.00
C TRP A 60 -16.13 -6.53 4.01
N SER A 61 -16.60 -6.12 5.19
CA SER A 61 -15.73 -5.61 6.25
C SER A 61 -14.68 -6.62 6.69
N LYS A 62 -15.02 -7.91 6.74
CA LYS A 62 -14.05 -8.97 7.06
C LYS A 62 -12.99 -9.12 5.96
N VAL A 63 -13.41 -9.08 4.70
CA VAL A 63 -12.48 -9.13 3.55
C VAL A 63 -11.58 -7.89 3.54
N ALA A 64 -12.16 -6.71 3.75
CA ALA A 64 -11.40 -5.47 3.83
C ALA A 64 -10.37 -5.49 4.94
N ALA A 65 -10.69 -6.01 6.12
CA ALA A 65 -9.75 -6.13 7.24
C ALA A 65 -8.55 -7.04 6.89
N VAL A 66 -8.79 -8.16 6.20
CA VAL A 66 -7.71 -9.06 5.76
C VAL A 66 -6.84 -8.38 4.70
N LEU A 67 -7.45 -7.73 3.70
CA LEU A 67 -6.73 -7.01 2.66
C LEU A 67 -5.92 -5.85 3.24
N PHE A 68 -6.47 -5.15 4.23
CA PHE A 68 -5.76 -4.09 4.96
C PHE A 68 -4.51 -4.64 5.68
N ALA A 69 -4.64 -5.74 6.42
CA ALA A 69 -3.53 -6.36 7.13
C ALA A 69 -2.40 -6.77 6.17
N ILE A 70 -2.75 -7.41 5.04
CA ILE A 70 -1.77 -7.79 4.01
C ILE A 70 -1.15 -6.55 3.36
N GLY A 71 -1.95 -5.52 3.10
CA GLY A 71 -1.49 -4.24 2.55
C GLY A 71 -0.51 -3.53 3.47
N ALA A 72 -0.78 -3.50 4.78
CA ALA A 72 0.11 -2.92 5.78
C ALA A 72 1.47 -3.64 5.83
N VAL A 73 1.47 -4.98 5.81
CA VAL A 73 2.71 -5.78 5.75
C VAL A 73 3.47 -5.50 4.47
N SER A 74 2.80 -5.50 3.31
CA SER A 74 3.46 -5.24 2.02
C SER A 74 4.01 -3.83 1.92
N GLY A 75 3.33 -2.83 2.47
CA GLY A 75 3.81 -1.45 2.54
C GLY A 75 5.03 -1.29 3.43
N THR A 76 5.07 -2.00 4.55
CA THR A 76 6.24 -2.05 5.44
C THR A 76 7.45 -2.66 4.73
N VAL A 77 7.27 -3.78 4.04
CA VAL A 77 8.31 -4.40 3.22
C VAL A 77 8.82 -3.43 2.16
N LEU A 78 7.92 -2.75 1.45
CA LEU A 78 8.28 -1.76 0.43
C LEU A 78 9.11 -0.61 1.00
N SER A 79 8.79 -0.12 2.20
CA SER A 79 9.56 0.93 2.88
C SER A 79 10.98 0.46 3.21
N PHE A 80 11.15 -0.78 3.67
CA PHE A 80 12.47 -1.36 3.89
C PHE A 80 13.25 -1.56 2.58
N GLU A 81 12.61 -2.04 1.54
CA GLU A 81 13.24 -2.20 0.23
C GLU A 81 13.75 -0.87 -0.32
N MET A 82 12.99 0.21 -0.16
CA MET A 82 13.42 1.54 -0.59
C MET A 82 14.74 1.94 0.08
N GLY A 83 14.89 1.70 1.38
CA GLY A 83 16.11 2.00 2.13
C GLY A 83 17.28 1.07 1.80
N LEU A 84 17.02 -0.22 1.59
CA LEU A 84 18.05 -1.23 1.37
C LEU A 84 18.52 -1.29 -0.08
N LEU A 85 17.61 -1.21 -1.05
CA LEU A 85 17.93 -1.34 -2.47
C LEU A 85 18.33 0.00 -3.12
N TRP A 86 17.88 1.12 -2.55
CA TRP A 86 18.07 2.46 -3.08
C TRP A 86 18.70 3.43 -2.07
N PRO A 87 19.81 3.06 -1.40
CA PRO A 87 20.39 3.89 -0.33
C PRO A 87 20.85 5.25 -0.82
N GLY A 88 21.35 5.35 -2.06
CA GLY A 88 21.77 6.61 -2.65
C GLY A 88 20.61 7.57 -2.92
N LEU A 89 19.46 7.04 -3.32
CA LEU A 89 18.24 7.81 -3.49
C LEU A 89 17.74 8.34 -2.14
N MET A 90 17.66 7.46 -1.15
CA MET A 90 17.22 7.83 0.20
C MET A 90 18.19 8.77 0.90
N GLY A 91 19.48 8.63 0.68
CA GLY A 91 20.49 9.55 1.21
C GLY A 91 20.40 10.97 0.64
N ARG A 92 19.95 11.10 -0.61
CA ARG A 92 19.82 12.42 -1.27
C ARG A 92 18.45 13.06 -1.09
N PHE A 93 17.38 12.27 -1.06
CA PHE A 93 15.99 12.73 -1.04
C PHE A 93 15.21 12.24 0.17
N GLY A 94 15.86 11.65 1.17
CA GLY A 94 15.21 11.07 2.35
C GLY A 94 14.34 12.06 3.11
N ASP A 95 14.78 13.30 3.22
CA ASP A 95 14.02 14.36 3.91
C ASP A 95 12.68 14.66 3.20
N VAL A 96 12.68 14.59 1.86
CA VAL A 96 11.47 14.82 1.06
C VAL A 96 10.59 13.58 1.01
N LEU A 97 11.20 12.39 0.85
CA LEU A 97 10.48 11.12 0.77
C LEU A 97 9.96 10.65 2.14
N GLY A 98 10.66 11.00 3.21
CA GLY A 98 10.27 10.64 4.58
C GLY A 98 8.96 11.28 5.03
N LEU A 99 8.66 12.49 4.56
CA LEU A 99 7.42 13.18 4.92
C LEU A 99 6.16 12.44 4.42
N PRO A 100 6.02 12.06 3.13
CA PRO A 100 4.93 11.21 2.67
C PRO A 100 4.82 9.88 3.43
N PHE A 101 5.93 9.22 3.74
CA PHE A 101 5.92 7.98 4.53
C PHE A 101 5.41 8.19 5.96
N ALA A 102 5.74 9.32 6.58
CA ALA A 102 5.22 9.67 7.91
C ALA A 102 3.69 9.88 7.88
N PHE A 103 3.18 10.58 6.85
CA PHE A 103 1.74 10.73 6.65
C PHE A 103 1.02 9.42 6.36
N GLU A 104 1.64 8.54 5.58
CA GLU A 104 1.13 7.20 5.32
C GLU A 104 1.03 6.39 6.62
N GLY A 105 2.07 6.40 7.45
CA GLY A 105 2.06 5.75 8.77
C GLY A 105 0.95 6.29 9.68
N LEU A 106 0.74 7.59 9.72
CA LEU A 106 -0.36 8.22 10.45
C LEU A 106 -1.73 7.80 9.91
N SER A 107 -1.87 7.71 8.57
CA SER A 107 -3.10 7.26 7.93
C SER A 107 -3.42 5.82 8.28
N PHE A 108 -2.43 4.92 8.25
CA PHE A 108 -2.58 3.53 8.69
C PHE A 108 -3.01 3.42 10.15
N PHE A 109 -2.41 4.23 11.02
CA PHE A 109 -2.79 4.24 12.43
C PHE A 109 -4.24 4.68 12.63
N THR A 110 -4.68 5.70 11.90
CA THR A 110 -6.06 6.19 11.95
C THR A 110 -7.06 5.18 11.39
N GLU A 111 -6.68 4.43 10.37
CA GLU A 111 -7.53 3.42 9.74
C GLU A 111 -7.66 2.14 10.59
N ALA A 112 -6.64 1.86 11.41
CA ALA A 112 -6.63 0.70 12.30
C ALA A 112 -7.50 0.85 13.57
N ILE A 113 -7.88 2.08 13.94
CA ILE A 113 -8.77 2.39 15.08
C ILE A 113 -10.22 2.35 14.67
#